data_3ce61b4b787257b570acc72dbb1cf1e0
#
_entry.id   3ce61b4b787257b570acc72dbb1cf1e0
#
_cell.length_a   1.000
_cell.length_b   1.000
_cell.length_c   1.000
_cell.angle_alpha   90.00
_cell.angle_beta   90.00
_cell.angle_gamma   90.00
#
_symmetry.space_group_name_H-M   'P 1'
#
loop_
_entity.id
_entity.type
_entity.pdbx_description
1 polymer ?
#
loop_
_entity_poly.entity_id
_entity_poly.type
_entity_poly.pdbx_seq_one_letter_code
_entity_poly.pdbx_strand_id
1 'polypeptide(L)'
;LEEGEVWISRTRQRCHFPCRITLVGATTPCPCGWWGDPERPCRCGEAERRRYWGRLSGPLLDRIDLQVVMSRCDPHDLAGAYRQDSRPTEMQGQAPGAPEGSRSVAERVLVARRRSAARNPGGCGNAELPAASLAQTLQLDAAALALWEQAIRQRHLSARSGARLLRVARTISDLEQQERVGPAAVAEALTYRSFDGLGMGAEAELSGSGAAAGRGRAVQQPGGGEGPLPPGECRRRD
;
A
#
# COMPACT_ATOMS: atom_id res chain seq x y z
N LEU A 1 1.36 -20.04 4.61
CA LEU A 1 0.39 -18.95 4.36
C LEU A 1 -0.57 -19.27 3.21
N GLU A 2 -0.16 -20.05 2.21
CA GLU A 2 -0.97 -20.32 1.00
C GLU A 2 -1.80 -21.58 1.11
N GLU A 3 -1.28 -22.61 1.75
CA GLU A 3 -1.93 -23.93 1.83
C GLU A 3 -3.06 -24.00 2.87
N GLY A 4 -3.13 -23.00 3.75
CA GLY A 4 -4.14 -22.96 4.82
C GLY A 4 -3.95 -24.05 5.88
N GLU A 5 -2.78 -24.69 5.91
CA GLU A 5 -2.46 -25.78 6.83
C GLU A 5 -0.98 -25.77 7.22
N VAL A 6 -0.67 -26.34 8.37
CA VAL A 6 0.70 -26.50 8.88
C VAL A 6 0.90 -27.94 9.33
N TRP A 7 1.99 -28.52 8.83
CA TRP A 7 2.46 -29.85 9.25
C TRP A 7 3.63 -29.72 10.20
N ILE A 8 3.50 -30.26 11.39
CA ILE A 8 4.58 -30.34 12.37
C ILE A 8 5.01 -31.78 12.48
N SER A 9 6.25 -32.08 12.08
CA SER A 9 6.87 -33.42 12.21
C SER A 9 7.89 -33.40 13.34
N ARG A 10 7.68 -34.24 14.33
CA ARG A 10 8.66 -34.58 15.40
C ARG A 10 8.97 -36.06 15.36
N THR A 11 10.03 -36.47 16.03
CA THR A 11 10.65 -37.78 15.95
C THR A 11 9.69 -39.01 16.00
N ARG A 12 8.48 -38.85 16.57
CA ARG A 12 7.49 -39.94 16.72
C ARG A 12 6.07 -39.55 16.31
N GLN A 13 5.83 -38.27 15.91
CA GLN A 13 4.48 -37.82 15.61
C GLN A 13 4.51 -36.81 14.45
N ARG A 14 3.53 -36.92 13.56
CA ARG A 14 3.24 -35.99 12.53
C ARG A 14 1.84 -35.42 12.79
N CYS A 15 1.76 -34.11 13.05
CA CYS A 15 0.52 -33.43 13.35
C CYS A 15 0.18 -32.49 12.21
N HIS A 16 -1.08 -32.46 11.84
CA HIS A 16 -1.66 -31.55 10.85
C HIS A 16 -2.58 -30.57 11.56
N PHE A 17 -2.39 -29.28 11.27
CA PHE A 17 -3.22 -28.21 11.83
C PHE A 17 -3.78 -27.34 10.71
N PRO A 18 -5.09 -27.09 10.65
CA PRO A 18 -5.65 -26.06 9.80
C PRO A 18 -5.12 -24.68 10.26
N CYS A 19 -4.61 -23.88 9.31
CA CYS A 19 -3.97 -22.60 9.62
C CYS A 19 -4.38 -21.55 8.57
N ARG A 20 -5.61 -21.05 8.67
CA ARG A 20 -6.09 -19.92 7.87
C ARG A 20 -5.93 -18.64 8.68
N ILE A 21 -4.88 -17.89 8.36
CA ILE A 21 -4.51 -16.66 9.08
C ILE A 21 -4.47 -15.46 8.14
N THR A 22 -4.77 -14.29 8.68
CA THR A 22 -4.43 -13.00 8.06
C THR A 22 -3.19 -12.47 8.76
N LEU A 23 -2.11 -12.24 8.01
CA LEU A 23 -0.88 -11.66 8.53
C LEU A 23 -0.92 -10.14 8.29
N VAL A 24 -0.83 -9.38 9.38
CA VAL A 24 -0.64 -7.92 9.33
C VAL A 24 0.69 -7.61 10.01
N GLY A 25 1.57 -6.94 9.30
CA GLY A 25 2.89 -6.55 9.79
C GLY A 25 3.14 -5.06 9.57
N ALA A 26 3.93 -4.46 10.44
CA ALA A 26 4.44 -3.10 10.28
C ALA A 26 5.95 -3.10 10.46
N THR A 27 6.64 -2.29 9.67
CA THR A 27 8.09 -2.11 9.76
C THR A 27 8.47 -0.66 9.53
N THR A 28 9.61 -0.25 10.06
CA THR A 28 10.18 1.06 9.72
C THR A 28 10.95 0.98 8.40
N PRO A 29 11.13 2.10 7.68
CA PRO A 29 11.81 2.12 6.39
C PRO A 29 13.32 1.87 6.50
N CYS A 30 13.91 2.04 7.69
CA CYS A 30 15.33 1.81 7.96
C CYS A 30 15.56 1.72 9.48
N PRO A 31 16.77 1.35 9.97
CA PRO A 31 17.05 1.28 11.40
C PRO A 31 16.78 2.58 12.18
N CYS A 32 17.03 3.76 11.58
CA CYS A 32 16.72 5.04 12.25
C CYS A 32 15.27 5.49 12.07
N GLY A 33 14.47 4.85 11.17
CA GLY A 33 13.08 5.16 10.92
C GLY A 33 12.79 6.36 10.00
N TRP A 34 13.83 7.08 9.53
CA TRP A 34 13.66 8.37 8.83
C TRP A 34 13.91 8.31 7.33
N TRP A 35 14.14 7.16 6.74
CA TRP A 35 14.34 7.07 5.30
C TRP A 35 13.03 7.34 4.56
N GLY A 36 13.06 8.36 3.68
CA GLY A 36 11.88 8.85 2.97
C GLY A 36 11.05 9.89 3.74
N ASP A 37 11.45 10.26 4.96
CA ASP A 37 10.79 11.35 5.71
C ASP A 37 11.17 12.72 5.11
N PRO A 38 10.20 13.60 4.78
CA PRO A 38 10.48 14.89 4.15
C PRO A 38 11.10 15.91 5.11
N GLU A 39 10.89 15.77 6.41
CA GLU A 39 11.34 16.75 7.42
C GLU A 39 12.65 16.34 8.12
N ARG A 40 12.93 15.02 8.17
CA ARG A 40 14.08 14.51 8.90
C ARG A 40 14.99 13.68 8.00
N PRO A 41 16.27 14.05 7.85
CA PRO A 41 17.22 13.28 7.03
C PRO A 41 17.50 11.92 7.69
N CYS A 42 17.52 10.89 6.89
CA CYS A 42 17.95 9.56 7.29
C CYS A 42 19.46 9.57 7.57
N ARG A 43 19.88 8.93 8.67
CA ARG A 43 21.31 8.82 9.06
C ARG A 43 21.93 7.48 8.68
N CYS A 44 21.15 6.54 8.18
CA CYS A 44 21.62 5.23 7.82
C CYS A 44 22.36 5.25 6.48
N GLY A 45 23.51 4.61 6.43
CA GLY A 45 24.22 4.34 5.18
C GLY A 45 23.46 3.35 4.31
N GLU A 46 23.76 3.33 3.01
CA GLU A 46 23.14 2.41 2.05
C GLU A 46 23.33 0.94 2.45
N ALA A 47 24.54 0.55 2.83
CA ALA A 47 24.84 -0.81 3.26
C ALA A 47 24.03 -1.24 4.49
N GLU A 48 23.78 -0.30 5.41
CA GLU A 48 22.96 -0.54 6.60
C GLU A 48 21.48 -0.73 6.25
N ARG A 49 20.94 0.12 5.36
CA ARG A 49 19.57 -0.03 4.84
C ARG A 49 19.40 -1.35 4.10
N ARG A 50 20.36 -1.70 3.23
CA ARG A 50 20.34 -2.97 2.48
C ARG A 50 20.37 -4.19 3.41
N ARG A 51 21.19 -4.17 4.46
CA ARG A 51 21.21 -5.22 5.50
C ARG A 51 19.92 -5.30 6.28
N TYR A 52 19.29 -4.16 6.56
CA TYR A 52 18.01 -4.10 7.27
C TYR A 52 16.89 -4.76 6.46
N TRP A 53 16.73 -4.36 5.19
CA TRP A 53 15.75 -4.94 4.29
C TRP A 53 16.03 -6.39 3.92
N GLY A 54 17.29 -6.80 3.87
CA GLY A 54 17.69 -8.19 3.63
C GLY A 54 17.18 -9.20 4.68
N ARG A 55 16.66 -8.72 5.81
CA ARG A 55 15.97 -9.58 6.81
C ARG A 55 14.59 -10.05 6.33
N LEU A 56 13.97 -9.30 5.42
CA LEU A 56 12.73 -9.70 4.76
C LEU A 56 13.11 -10.44 3.48
N SER A 57 12.93 -11.76 3.50
CA SER A 57 13.26 -12.56 2.33
C SER A 57 12.31 -12.26 1.16
N GLY A 58 12.83 -12.28 -0.08
CA GLY A 58 12.01 -12.13 -1.28
C GLY A 58 10.79 -13.06 -1.30
N PRO A 59 10.96 -14.38 -1.00
CA PRO A 59 9.83 -15.29 -0.90
C PRO A 59 8.78 -14.93 0.15
N LEU A 60 9.13 -14.22 1.22
CA LEU A 60 8.16 -13.70 2.20
C LEU A 60 7.41 -12.50 1.61
N LEU A 61 8.12 -11.54 1.01
CA LEU A 61 7.51 -10.37 0.37
C LEU A 61 6.57 -10.79 -0.76
N ASP A 62 6.93 -11.79 -1.55
CA ASP A 62 6.06 -12.37 -2.58
C ASP A 62 4.75 -12.93 -2.01
N ARG A 63 4.72 -13.32 -0.74
CA ARG A 63 3.52 -13.84 -0.07
C ARG A 63 2.66 -12.79 0.59
N ILE A 64 3.12 -11.54 0.67
CA ILE A 64 2.35 -10.42 1.18
C ILE A 64 1.57 -9.81 0.03
N ASP A 65 0.24 -9.77 0.14
CA ASP A 65 -0.64 -9.31 -0.93
C ASP A 65 -0.63 -7.78 -1.08
N LEU A 66 -0.60 -7.06 0.04
CA LEU A 66 -0.67 -5.61 0.09
C LEU A 66 0.55 -5.05 0.84
N GLN A 67 1.28 -4.16 0.19
CA GLN A 67 2.42 -3.44 0.73
C GLN A 67 2.10 -1.95 0.68
N VAL A 68 1.96 -1.33 1.84
CA VAL A 68 1.50 0.07 1.95
C VAL A 68 2.58 0.91 2.60
N VAL A 69 2.96 1.99 1.93
CA VAL A 69 3.85 3.00 2.51
C VAL A 69 2.99 3.98 3.30
N MET A 70 3.25 4.08 4.60
CA MET A 70 2.55 5.01 5.48
C MET A 70 3.41 6.26 5.64
N SER A 71 2.87 7.39 5.21
CA SER A 71 3.46 8.70 5.50
C SER A 71 3.14 9.14 6.92
N ARG A 72 3.90 10.12 7.41
CA ARG A 72 3.62 10.77 8.69
C ARG A 72 2.25 11.45 8.65
N CYS A 73 1.47 11.31 9.72
CA CYS A 73 0.24 12.07 9.88
C CYS A 73 0.54 13.57 10.08
N ASP A 74 -0.30 14.42 9.49
CA ASP A 74 -0.25 15.85 9.79
C ASP A 74 -0.57 16.07 11.27
N PRO A 75 0.21 16.92 12.01
CA PRO A 75 -0.08 17.23 13.40
C PRO A 75 -1.49 17.79 13.63
N HIS A 76 -2.05 18.50 12.65
CA HIS A 76 -3.40 19.03 12.72
C HIS A 76 -4.45 17.90 12.70
N ASP A 77 -4.28 16.89 11.82
CA ASP A 77 -5.17 15.73 11.75
C ASP A 77 -5.08 14.90 13.03
N LEU A 78 -3.85 14.73 13.53
CA LEU A 78 -3.62 14.03 14.79
C LEU A 78 -4.29 14.78 15.97
N ALA A 79 -4.16 16.09 16.05
CA ALA A 79 -4.80 16.91 17.07
C ALA A 79 -6.34 16.85 16.96
N GLY A 80 -6.86 16.80 15.72
CA GLY A 80 -8.29 16.63 15.44
C GLY A 80 -8.87 15.37 16.07
N ALA A 81 -8.12 14.26 16.08
CA ALA A 81 -8.56 13.00 16.68
C ALA A 81 -8.74 13.07 18.21
N TYR A 82 -8.07 14.01 18.88
CA TYR A 82 -8.15 14.21 20.34
C TYR A 82 -9.15 15.32 20.76
N ARG A 83 -9.69 16.09 19.82
CA ARG A 83 -10.72 17.08 20.11
C ARG A 83 -12.04 16.36 20.35
N GLN A 84 -12.63 16.51 21.54
CA GLN A 84 -13.88 15.84 21.92
C GLN A 84 -15.10 16.27 21.09
N ASP A 85 -15.00 17.39 20.37
CA ASP A 85 -16.05 17.89 19.47
C ASP A 85 -16.15 17.10 18.15
N SER A 86 -15.22 16.17 17.92
CA SER A 86 -15.18 15.31 16.71
C SER A 86 -15.99 14.03 16.86
N ARG A 87 -17.06 14.00 17.66
CA ARG A 87 -18.06 12.93 17.53
C ARG A 87 -18.71 13.07 16.16
N PRO A 88 -18.62 12.04 15.30
CA PRO A 88 -19.40 12.05 14.07
C PRO A 88 -20.86 12.11 14.45
N THR A 89 -21.47 13.26 14.30
CA THR A 89 -22.93 13.36 14.33
C THR A 89 -23.38 12.64 13.07
N GLU A 90 -24.09 11.53 13.21
CA GLU A 90 -24.57 10.67 12.11
C GLU A 90 -25.44 11.40 11.07
N MET A 91 -25.60 12.71 11.18
CA MET A 91 -26.49 13.54 10.36
C MET A 91 -25.83 14.72 9.62
N GLN A 92 -24.52 14.90 9.70
CA GLN A 92 -23.88 15.96 8.89
C GLN A 92 -23.31 15.34 7.62
N GLY A 93 -23.83 15.79 6.48
CA GLY A 93 -23.35 15.38 5.16
C GLY A 93 -21.84 15.48 5.09
N GLN A 94 -21.21 14.41 4.61
CA GLN A 94 -19.76 14.26 4.53
C GLN A 94 -19.14 15.47 3.84
N ALA A 95 -18.41 16.30 4.60
CA ALA A 95 -17.53 17.29 4.00
C ALA A 95 -16.47 16.54 3.16
N PRO A 96 -16.07 17.05 1.99
CA PRO A 96 -15.01 16.45 1.20
C PRO A 96 -13.73 16.34 2.04
N GLY A 97 -13.28 15.08 2.28
CA GLY A 97 -12.09 14.82 3.09
C GLY A 97 -12.33 14.37 4.54
N ALA A 98 -13.58 14.31 5.00
CA ALA A 98 -13.89 13.74 6.32
C ALA A 98 -13.55 12.23 6.35
N PRO A 99 -12.95 11.70 7.45
CA PRO A 99 -12.65 10.29 7.57
C PRO A 99 -13.94 9.45 7.54
N GLU A 100 -13.92 8.40 6.72
CA GLU A 100 -15.05 7.48 6.60
C GLU A 100 -15.23 6.67 7.89
N GLY A 101 -16.48 6.55 8.37
CA GLY A 101 -16.79 5.79 9.58
C GLY A 101 -16.70 4.28 9.35
N SER A 102 -16.34 3.54 10.40
CA SER A 102 -16.19 2.07 10.36
C SER A 102 -17.45 1.34 9.87
N ARG A 103 -18.64 1.86 10.13
CA ARG A 103 -19.90 1.27 9.67
C ARG A 103 -20.02 1.30 8.15
N SER A 104 -19.75 2.44 7.53
CA SER A 104 -19.78 2.60 6.06
C SER A 104 -18.75 1.68 5.39
N VAL A 105 -17.53 1.61 5.94
CA VAL A 105 -16.50 0.67 5.46
C VAL A 105 -16.98 -0.78 5.58
N ALA A 106 -17.57 -1.17 6.71
CA ALA A 106 -18.06 -2.53 6.93
C ALA A 106 -19.17 -2.91 5.95
N GLU A 107 -20.11 -2.01 5.67
CA GLU A 107 -21.18 -2.21 4.71
C GLU A 107 -20.63 -2.43 3.29
N ARG A 108 -19.68 -1.61 2.84
CA ARG A 108 -19.01 -1.75 1.55
C ARG A 108 -18.24 -3.07 1.43
N VAL A 109 -17.51 -3.46 2.47
CA VAL A 109 -16.80 -4.74 2.54
C VAL A 109 -17.76 -5.91 2.49
N LEU A 110 -18.91 -5.84 3.17
CA LEU A 110 -19.93 -6.89 3.16
C LEU A 110 -20.50 -7.10 1.75
N VAL A 111 -20.79 -6.02 1.03
CA VAL A 111 -21.25 -6.09 -0.38
C VAL A 111 -20.19 -6.77 -1.25
N ALA A 112 -18.93 -6.37 -1.17
CA ALA A 112 -17.85 -6.97 -1.92
C ALA A 112 -17.67 -8.47 -1.61
N ARG A 113 -17.77 -8.86 -0.34
CA ARG A 113 -17.70 -10.27 0.07
C ARG A 113 -18.86 -11.11 -0.48
N ARG A 114 -20.07 -10.57 -0.51
CA ARG A 114 -21.24 -11.25 -1.12
C ARG A 114 -21.03 -11.45 -2.62
N ARG A 115 -20.49 -10.45 -3.32
CA ARG A 115 -20.17 -10.56 -4.76
C ARG A 115 -19.11 -11.63 -5.02
N SER A 116 -18.03 -11.65 -4.26
CA SER A 116 -16.99 -12.68 -4.40
C SER A 116 -17.54 -14.08 -4.10
N ALA A 117 -18.31 -14.25 -3.03
CA ALA A 117 -18.89 -15.53 -2.66
C ALA A 117 -19.91 -16.05 -3.72
N ALA A 118 -20.71 -15.16 -4.32
CA ALA A 118 -21.64 -15.54 -5.37
C ALA A 118 -20.94 -15.98 -6.67
N ARG A 119 -19.79 -15.40 -6.98
CA ARG A 119 -19.03 -15.67 -8.22
C ARG A 119 -18.06 -16.83 -8.09
N ASN A 120 -17.39 -16.94 -6.95
CA ASN A 120 -16.26 -17.84 -6.78
C ASN A 120 -16.70 -19.28 -6.49
N PRO A 121 -16.00 -20.30 -7.01
CA PRO A 121 -16.29 -21.70 -6.72
C PRO A 121 -16.33 -21.98 -5.21
N GLY A 122 -17.35 -22.65 -4.75
CA GLY A 122 -17.53 -22.99 -3.33
C GLY A 122 -17.76 -21.78 -2.40
N GLY A 123 -18.06 -20.59 -2.95
CA GLY A 123 -18.31 -19.39 -2.15
C GLY A 123 -17.05 -18.82 -1.47
N CYS A 124 -15.85 -19.16 -1.95
CA CYS A 124 -14.61 -18.72 -1.33
C CYS A 124 -14.30 -17.23 -1.60
N GLY A 125 -13.46 -16.62 -0.77
CA GLY A 125 -12.94 -15.28 -0.99
C GLY A 125 -11.97 -15.20 -2.17
N ASN A 126 -11.74 -14.00 -2.70
CA ASN A 126 -10.81 -13.82 -3.83
C ASN A 126 -9.38 -14.26 -3.50
N ALA A 127 -8.94 -14.13 -2.25
CA ALA A 127 -7.61 -14.56 -1.82
C ALA A 127 -7.43 -16.09 -1.90
N GLU A 128 -8.51 -16.84 -1.77
CA GLU A 128 -8.51 -18.31 -1.75
C GLU A 128 -8.70 -18.91 -3.16
N LEU A 129 -8.93 -18.10 -4.19
CA LEU A 129 -9.12 -18.58 -5.57
C LEU A 129 -7.89 -19.38 -6.03
N PRO A 130 -8.05 -20.64 -6.45
CA PRO A 130 -6.98 -21.40 -7.06
C PRO A 130 -6.44 -20.70 -8.32
N ALA A 131 -5.15 -20.79 -8.59
CA ALA A 131 -4.54 -20.19 -9.77
C ALA A 131 -5.18 -20.70 -11.08
N ALA A 132 -5.57 -21.98 -11.13
CA ALA A 132 -6.25 -22.57 -12.27
C ALA A 132 -7.64 -21.96 -12.57
N SER A 133 -8.33 -21.45 -11.55
CA SER A 133 -9.65 -20.85 -11.68
C SER A 133 -9.61 -19.34 -11.99
N LEU A 134 -8.43 -18.71 -11.86
CA LEU A 134 -8.32 -17.26 -12.02
C LEU A 134 -8.79 -16.78 -13.39
N ALA A 135 -8.35 -17.41 -14.46
CA ALA A 135 -8.68 -16.99 -15.83
C ALA A 135 -10.19 -16.95 -16.09
N GLN A 136 -10.94 -17.92 -15.55
CA GLN A 136 -12.39 -18.00 -15.71
C GLN A 136 -13.16 -17.07 -14.78
N THR A 137 -12.65 -16.86 -13.56
CA THR A 137 -13.38 -16.16 -12.50
C THR A 137 -13.14 -14.65 -12.52
N LEU A 138 -11.97 -14.19 -12.97
CA LEU A 138 -11.59 -12.78 -12.89
C LEU A 138 -12.29 -11.89 -13.90
N GLN A 139 -12.67 -12.44 -15.07
CA GLN A 139 -13.31 -11.68 -16.16
C GLN A 139 -12.54 -10.40 -16.48
N LEU A 140 -11.23 -10.53 -16.76
CA LEU A 140 -10.38 -9.41 -17.17
C LEU A 140 -10.84 -8.89 -18.54
N ASP A 141 -10.89 -7.58 -18.69
CA ASP A 141 -10.99 -7.01 -20.02
C ASP A 141 -9.60 -6.96 -20.72
N ALA A 142 -9.60 -6.76 -22.04
CA ALA A 142 -8.38 -6.83 -22.84
C ALA A 142 -7.33 -5.78 -22.42
N ALA A 143 -7.77 -4.58 -22.01
CA ALA A 143 -6.88 -3.52 -21.56
C ALA A 143 -6.25 -3.84 -20.19
N ALA A 144 -7.03 -4.43 -19.28
CA ALA A 144 -6.53 -4.89 -17.98
C ALA A 144 -5.50 -6.01 -18.16
N LEU A 145 -5.75 -6.96 -19.06
CA LEU A 145 -4.81 -8.04 -19.36
C LEU A 145 -3.49 -7.48 -19.93
N ALA A 146 -3.56 -6.57 -20.89
CA ALA A 146 -2.38 -5.96 -21.50
C ALA A 146 -1.54 -5.19 -20.44
N LEU A 147 -2.19 -4.43 -19.54
CA LEU A 147 -1.53 -3.73 -18.46
C LEU A 147 -0.85 -4.70 -17.48
N TRP A 148 -1.52 -5.77 -17.11
CA TRP A 148 -0.97 -6.81 -16.24
C TRP A 148 0.25 -7.50 -16.87
N GLU A 149 0.18 -7.88 -18.16
CA GLU A 149 1.31 -8.45 -18.88
C GLU A 149 2.51 -7.49 -18.95
N GLN A 150 2.25 -6.21 -19.20
CA GLN A 150 3.28 -5.18 -19.20
C GLN A 150 3.94 -5.07 -17.82
N ALA A 151 3.15 -5.06 -16.75
CA ALA A 151 3.65 -4.97 -15.39
C ALA A 151 4.54 -6.17 -15.01
N ILE A 152 4.13 -7.38 -15.39
CA ILE A 152 4.95 -8.60 -15.17
C ILE A 152 6.30 -8.46 -15.84
N ARG A 153 6.33 -8.02 -17.11
CA ARG A 153 7.58 -7.83 -17.85
C ARG A 153 8.48 -6.74 -17.26
N GLN A 154 7.89 -5.57 -16.94
CA GLN A 154 8.66 -4.41 -16.46
C GLN A 154 9.18 -4.56 -15.04
N ARG A 155 8.38 -5.16 -14.14
CA ARG A 155 8.72 -5.34 -12.73
C ARG A 155 9.33 -6.71 -12.42
N HIS A 156 9.53 -7.56 -13.42
CA HIS A 156 10.05 -8.94 -13.26
C HIS A 156 9.28 -9.75 -12.21
N LEU A 157 7.95 -9.59 -12.17
CA LEU A 157 7.12 -10.27 -11.18
C LEU A 157 7.12 -11.78 -11.42
N SER A 158 7.17 -12.54 -10.33
CA SER A 158 6.98 -14.00 -10.39
C SER A 158 5.54 -14.34 -10.80
N ALA A 159 5.31 -15.53 -11.31
CA ALA A 159 3.96 -16.02 -11.61
C ALA A 159 3.04 -15.96 -10.37
N ARG A 160 3.60 -16.21 -9.18
CA ARG A 160 2.89 -16.11 -7.90
C ARG A 160 2.47 -14.66 -7.62
N SER A 161 3.39 -13.71 -7.72
CA SER A 161 3.12 -12.29 -7.54
C SER A 161 2.09 -11.77 -8.55
N GLY A 162 2.19 -12.21 -9.80
CA GLY A 162 1.21 -11.89 -10.86
C GLY A 162 -0.20 -12.40 -10.54
N ALA A 163 -0.32 -13.63 -10.05
CA ALA A 163 -1.62 -14.19 -9.65
C ALA A 163 -2.22 -13.47 -8.43
N ARG A 164 -1.39 -13.07 -7.45
CA ARG A 164 -1.82 -12.30 -6.29
C ARG A 164 -2.32 -10.92 -6.67
N LEU A 165 -1.59 -10.23 -7.54
CA LEU A 165 -1.99 -8.94 -8.08
C LEU A 165 -3.38 -9.00 -8.71
N LEU A 166 -3.69 -10.04 -9.48
CA LEU A 166 -5.01 -10.23 -10.07
C LEU A 166 -6.11 -10.48 -9.03
N ARG A 167 -5.81 -11.19 -7.94
CA ARG A 167 -6.78 -11.37 -6.83
C ARG A 167 -7.07 -10.04 -6.12
N VAL A 168 -6.06 -9.20 -5.94
CA VAL A 168 -6.22 -7.84 -5.40
C VAL A 168 -7.05 -6.99 -6.34
N ALA A 169 -6.72 -6.96 -7.64
CA ALA A 169 -7.47 -6.21 -8.66
C ALA A 169 -8.94 -6.65 -8.71
N ARG A 170 -9.24 -7.95 -8.59
CA ARG A 170 -10.61 -8.44 -8.48
C ARG A 170 -11.31 -7.93 -7.23
N THR A 171 -10.62 -7.87 -6.11
CA THR A 171 -11.17 -7.37 -4.85
C THR A 171 -11.48 -5.87 -4.94
N ILE A 172 -10.62 -5.08 -5.56
CA ILE A 172 -10.86 -3.66 -5.87
C ILE A 172 -12.13 -3.52 -6.72
N SER A 173 -12.23 -4.29 -7.82
CA SER A 173 -13.42 -4.27 -8.68
C SER A 173 -14.71 -4.69 -7.93
N ASP A 174 -14.63 -5.62 -6.97
CA ASP A 174 -15.77 -6.00 -6.14
C ASP A 174 -16.18 -4.87 -5.18
N LEU A 175 -15.21 -4.13 -4.62
CA LEU A 175 -15.45 -2.95 -3.78
C LEU A 175 -16.08 -1.81 -4.58
N GLU A 176 -15.69 -1.65 -5.83
CA GLU A 176 -16.26 -0.68 -6.78
C GLU A 176 -17.55 -1.18 -7.46
N GLN A 177 -18.01 -2.38 -7.10
CA GLN A 177 -19.19 -3.03 -7.65
C GLN A 177 -19.14 -3.29 -9.16
N GLN A 178 -17.93 -3.36 -9.72
CA GLN A 178 -17.71 -3.67 -11.14
C GLN A 178 -17.80 -5.18 -11.39
N GLU A 179 -18.39 -5.56 -12.52
CA GLU A 179 -18.49 -6.98 -12.91
C GLU A 179 -17.17 -7.51 -13.45
N ARG A 180 -16.46 -6.70 -14.22
CA ARG A 180 -15.19 -7.06 -14.86
C ARG A 180 -14.02 -6.34 -14.18
N VAL A 181 -12.85 -6.95 -14.27
CA VAL A 181 -11.61 -6.30 -13.82
C VAL A 181 -11.09 -5.41 -14.94
N GLY A 182 -11.19 -4.11 -14.74
CA GLY A 182 -10.68 -3.11 -15.67
C GLY A 182 -9.23 -2.69 -15.39
N PRO A 183 -8.62 -1.89 -16.28
CA PRO A 183 -7.25 -1.42 -16.12
C PRO A 183 -7.03 -0.56 -14.89
N ALA A 184 -8.02 0.21 -14.43
CA ALA A 184 -7.95 1.01 -13.22
C ALA A 184 -7.69 0.14 -11.97
N ALA A 185 -8.43 -0.97 -11.83
CA ALA A 185 -8.25 -1.90 -10.71
C ALA A 185 -6.88 -2.59 -10.75
N VAL A 186 -6.35 -2.90 -11.95
CA VAL A 186 -4.99 -3.46 -12.10
C VAL A 186 -3.94 -2.40 -11.74
N ALA A 187 -4.12 -1.15 -12.18
CA ALA A 187 -3.20 -0.05 -11.86
C ALA A 187 -3.17 0.22 -10.35
N GLU A 188 -4.34 0.25 -9.69
CA GLU A 188 -4.40 0.40 -8.24
C GLU A 188 -3.74 -0.78 -7.52
N ALA A 189 -4.02 -2.03 -7.93
CA ALA A 189 -3.38 -3.20 -7.34
C ALA A 189 -1.85 -3.17 -7.44
N LEU A 190 -1.30 -2.58 -8.50
CA LEU A 190 0.14 -2.37 -8.67
C LEU A 190 0.74 -1.38 -7.67
N THR A 191 -0.04 -0.42 -7.16
CA THR A 191 0.44 0.52 -6.13
C THR A 191 0.71 -0.16 -4.80
N TYR A 192 0.02 -1.28 -4.52
CA TYR A 192 0.23 -2.08 -3.32
C TYR A 192 1.39 -3.09 -3.43
N ARG A 193 2.21 -2.99 -4.46
CA ARG A 193 3.40 -3.82 -4.69
C ARG A 193 4.68 -2.98 -4.71
N SER A 194 4.77 -2.01 -3.82
CA SER A 194 5.84 -1.01 -3.76
C SER A 194 7.23 -1.59 -3.43
N PHE A 195 7.29 -2.75 -2.79
CA PHE A 195 8.55 -3.37 -2.38
C PHE A 195 9.02 -4.52 -3.29
N ASP A 196 8.29 -4.78 -4.38
CA ASP A 196 8.73 -5.73 -5.39
C ASP A 196 9.93 -5.12 -6.15
N GLY A 197 11.13 -5.47 -5.80
CA GLY A 197 12.34 -4.90 -6.39
C GLY A 197 13.32 -4.25 -5.40
N LEU A 198 12.92 -4.01 -4.14
CA LEU A 198 13.83 -3.48 -3.11
C LEU A 198 15.02 -4.41 -2.80
N GLY A 199 15.01 -5.66 -3.27
CA GLY A 199 16.15 -6.58 -3.17
C GLY A 199 17.32 -6.27 -4.10
N MET A 200 17.14 -5.42 -5.14
CA MET A 200 18.10 -5.27 -6.23
C MET A 200 18.27 -3.82 -6.75
N GLY A 201 18.00 -2.78 -5.98
CA GLY A 201 18.39 -1.44 -6.42
C GLY A 201 17.30 -0.36 -6.49
N ALA A 202 16.16 -0.52 -5.86
CA ALA A 202 15.09 0.50 -5.85
C ALA A 202 15.37 1.63 -4.85
N GLU A 203 16.39 2.48 -5.13
CA GLU A 203 16.57 3.75 -4.41
C GLU A 203 15.64 4.86 -4.92
N ALA A 204 15.00 4.68 -6.08
CA ALA A 204 14.31 5.76 -6.78
C ALA A 204 12.84 5.95 -6.39
N GLU A 205 12.15 4.95 -5.88
CA GLU A 205 10.67 5.03 -5.75
C GLU A 205 10.17 5.52 -4.39
N LEU A 206 10.95 5.38 -3.31
CA LEU A 206 10.53 5.88 -2.00
C LEU A 206 10.70 7.40 -1.83
N SER A 207 11.52 8.04 -2.67
CA SER A 207 11.67 9.50 -2.68
C SER A 207 10.65 10.22 -3.56
N GLY A 208 9.90 9.52 -4.39
CA GLY A 208 9.00 10.09 -5.41
C GLY A 208 7.49 10.08 -5.07
N SER A 209 7.03 9.31 -4.11
CA SER A 209 5.57 9.17 -3.87
C SER A 209 4.94 10.23 -2.96
N GLY A 210 5.72 11.20 -2.48
CA GLY A 210 5.24 12.30 -1.63
C GLY A 210 4.66 13.53 -2.38
N ALA A 211 4.63 13.55 -3.72
CA ALA A 211 4.40 14.78 -4.48
C ALA A 211 3.14 14.82 -5.35
N ALA A 212 2.11 14.04 -5.06
CA ALA A 212 0.90 14.03 -5.89
C ALA A 212 -0.43 14.13 -5.11
N ALA A 213 -0.49 15.00 -4.09
CA ALA A 213 -1.77 15.47 -3.56
C ALA A 213 -1.62 16.91 -3.07
N GLY A 214 -2.05 17.86 -3.89
CA GLY A 214 -2.18 19.26 -3.45
C GLY A 214 -1.51 20.30 -4.34
N ARG A 215 -1.90 20.45 -5.62
CA ARG A 215 -1.68 21.71 -6.33
C ARG A 215 -2.93 22.58 -6.26
N GLY A 216 -3.07 23.26 -5.10
CA GLY A 216 -3.86 24.47 -5.02
C GLY A 216 -3.10 25.58 -5.76
N ARG A 217 -3.81 26.25 -6.66
CA ARG A 217 -3.39 27.40 -7.47
C ARG A 217 -2.76 28.50 -6.61
N ALA A 218 -1.50 28.80 -6.82
CA ALA A 218 -0.88 30.02 -6.31
C ALA A 218 -1.24 31.18 -7.25
N VAL A 219 -1.89 32.18 -6.69
CA VAL A 219 -2.15 33.50 -7.30
C VAL A 219 -0.82 34.24 -7.36
N GLN A 220 -0.41 34.65 -8.56
CA GLN A 220 0.68 35.58 -8.77
C GLN A 220 0.32 36.98 -8.25
N GLN A 221 1.17 37.55 -7.42
CA GLN A 221 1.25 39.01 -7.23
C GLN A 221 2.59 39.52 -7.73
N PRO A 222 2.61 40.72 -8.37
CA PRO A 222 3.80 41.24 -9.02
C PRO A 222 4.60 42.19 -8.13
N GLY A 223 5.91 42.11 -8.27
CA GLY A 223 6.84 43.21 -8.28
C GLY A 223 7.12 44.03 -7.01
N GLY A 224 8.40 44.07 -6.62
CA GLY A 224 8.98 45.03 -5.71
C GLY A 224 10.43 44.68 -5.46
N GLY A 225 11.35 45.28 -6.23
CA GLY A 225 12.77 45.12 -6.04
C GLY A 225 13.29 45.94 -4.87
N GLU A 226 14.34 45.46 -4.24
CA GLU A 226 15.39 46.29 -3.65
C GLU A 226 16.62 45.45 -3.36
N GLY A 227 17.77 46.02 -3.64
CA GLY A 227 19.08 45.39 -3.74
C GLY A 227 19.81 45.12 -2.43
N PRO A 228 21.04 44.56 -2.53
CA PRO A 228 21.77 43.96 -1.40
C PRO A 228 22.52 44.98 -0.56
N LEU A 229 22.54 44.74 0.77
CA LEU A 229 23.42 45.41 1.71
C LEU A 229 24.63 44.52 2.08
N PRO A 230 25.81 45.15 2.35
CA PRO A 230 27.06 44.43 2.48
C PRO A 230 27.35 43.89 3.91
N PRO A 231 28.41 43.09 4.09
CA PRO A 231 28.69 42.37 5.33
C PRO A 231 29.43 43.25 6.36
N GLY A 232 28.99 43.17 7.59
CA GLY A 232 29.59 43.89 8.77
C GLY A 232 30.05 42.91 9.82
N GLU A 233 31.30 42.99 10.04
CA GLU A 233 32.26 42.56 11.01
C GLU A 233 31.85 42.06 12.41
N CYS A 234 32.54 40.99 12.75
CA CYS A 234 32.77 40.41 14.05
C CYS A 234 33.39 41.44 15.06
N ARG A 235 32.83 41.59 16.26
CA ARG A 235 33.56 42.06 17.43
C ARG A 235 33.26 41.18 18.64
N ARG A 236 34.32 40.57 19.16
CA ARG A 236 34.42 40.02 20.50
C ARG A 236 34.43 41.18 21.51
N ARG A 237 33.85 40.99 22.68
CA ARG A 237 34.26 41.52 23.99
C ARG A 237 33.62 40.65 25.06
N ASP A 238 34.49 40.14 25.80
CA ASP A 238 34.87 40.04 27.21
C ASP A 238 33.84 39.29 28.05
#